data_fc55648795c2d31bc1b3c0dcfc36be76
#
_entry.id   fc55648795c2d31bc1b3c0dcfc36be76
#
_cell.length_a   1.000
_cell.length_b   1.000
_cell.length_c   1.000
_cell.angle_alpha   90.00
_cell.angle_beta   90.00
_cell.angle_gamma   90.00
#
_symmetry.space_group_name_H-M   'P 1'
#
loop_
_entity.id
_entity.type
_entity.pdbx_description
1 polymer ?
#
loop_
_entity_poly.entity_id
_entity_poly.type
_entity_poly.pdbx_seq_one_letter_code
_entity_poly.pdbx_strand_id
1 'polypeptide(L)'
;GDRGAVLAVAEWYRAVRQLAASHALADGSHQRPHYSVRTLARALRFANAVAPMYGLRRALAEGVTMAFAMLLEEDSAAKVRALTTERLLAGVKDQRVRREYVPPAPGKQYVQVGAYWLPVGPLPPHAEDTYVLTRSVQGKLEALARALVTRESPVLIQGPTSAGKTSAVAYLARLTGHRFVRINNHEHTDVQEYLGAYASDAHGRLVFSEGLLVTALRRGDWIVLDELNLAPSDVLEALNRLLDDNRELVIPETGEVVRPHPSFMLFATQNPPGAYAGRKMLSRAFRNRFVELHFDDVPRDELSTILTRRCRIAPSYAERIVQVFLELQRRRQAERVFDTKQAFATLRDLFRWGTREAVGYEQLAANGYMLLAERARHESDRATVQSVLEEVMRVKLDPDALYTLEPGTCVVAQLGEERAAALRDGVRRARLVWTGA
;
A
#
# COMPACT_ATOMS: atom_id res chain seq x y z
N GLY A 1 -20.24 22.74 27.43
CA GLY A 1 -18.97 22.51 26.79
C GLY A 1 -17.84 22.53 27.79
N ASP A 2 -16.97 21.53 27.74
CA ASP A 2 -15.81 21.43 28.65
C ASP A 2 -14.74 22.47 28.22
N ARG A 3 -14.74 23.64 28.90
CA ARG A 3 -13.76 24.71 28.66
C ARG A 3 -12.32 24.23 28.81
N GLY A 4 -12.07 23.28 29.73
CA GLY A 4 -10.74 22.66 29.90
C GLY A 4 -10.30 21.87 28.69
N ALA A 5 -11.20 21.15 28.00
CA ALA A 5 -10.88 20.45 26.76
C ALA A 5 -10.53 21.41 25.61
N VAL A 6 -11.24 22.53 25.49
CA VAL A 6 -10.96 23.57 24.48
C VAL A 6 -9.58 24.17 24.66
N LEU A 7 -9.23 24.54 25.89
CA LEU A 7 -7.89 25.08 26.21
C LEU A 7 -6.80 24.04 25.92
N ALA A 8 -6.99 22.80 26.37
CA ALA A 8 -6.04 21.71 26.12
C ALA A 8 -5.79 21.48 24.63
N VAL A 9 -6.83 21.51 23.80
CA VAL A 9 -6.70 21.39 22.32
C VAL A 9 -5.96 22.59 21.72
N ALA A 10 -6.25 23.82 22.19
CA ALA A 10 -5.57 24.99 21.68
C ALA A 10 -4.08 25.00 22.03
N GLU A 11 -3.72 24.62 23.25
CA GLU A 11 -2.33 24.47 23.69
C GLU A 11 -1.62 23.35 22.96
N TRP A 12 -2.28 22.20 22.78
CA TRP A 12 -1.77 21.08 22.01
C TRP A 12 -1.50 21.49 20.55
N TYR A 13 -2.46 22.17 19.91
CA TYR A 13 -2.31 22.62 18.52
C TYR A 13 -1.17 23.61 18.35
N ARG A 14 -0.98 24.52 19.30
CA ARG A 14 0.16 25.46 19.31
C ARG A 14 1.48 24.69 19.42
N ALA A 15 1.57 23.72 20.33
CA ALA A 15 2.77 22.93 20.56
C ALA A 15 3.14 22.07 19.34
N VAL A 16 2.18 21.35 18.71
CA VAL A 16 2.46 20.53 17.53
C VAL A 16 2.89 21.38 16.33
N ARG A 17 2.32 22.56 16.15
CA ARG A 17 2.77 23.51 15.12
C ARG A 17 4.20 24.01 15.38
N GLN A 18 4.56 24.20 16.61
CA GLN A 18 5.91 24.61 17.01
C GLN A 18 6.92 23.50 16.74
N LEU A 19 6.60 22.23 17.05
CA LEU A 19 7.40 21.07 16.69
C LEU A 19 7.59 20.95 15.17
N ALA A 20 6.53 21.17 14.39
CA ALA A 20 6.64 21.19 12.93
C ALA A 20 7.51 22.38 12.45
N ALA A 21 7.39 23.56 13.08
CA ALA A 21 8.17 24.74 12.71
C ALA A 21 9.67 24.58 12.97
N SER A 22 10.04 23.91 14.06
CA SER A 22 11.43 23.63 14.44
C SER A 22 12.07 22.44 13.69
N HIS A 23 11.42 21.90 12.63
CA HIS A 23 11.86 20.71 11.92
C HIS A 23 12.05 19.46 12.79
N ALA A 24 11.38 19.40 13.95
CA ALA A 24 11.40 18.24 14.84
C ALA A 24 10.49 17.09 14.37
N LEU A 25 9.65 17.35 13.36
CA LEU A 25 8.74 16.38 12.74
C LEU A 25 9.01 16.26 11.24
N ALA A 26 8.98 15.02 10.74
CA ALA A 26 9.05 14.68 9.33
C ALA A 26 7.86 13.81 8.92
N ASP A 27 7.32 14.05 7.72
CA ASP A 27 6.35 13.16 7.09
C ASP A 27 7.06 11.98 6.42
N GLY A 28 6.32 11.01 5.91
CA GLY A 28 6.86 9.84 5.24
C GLY A 28 7.66 10.10 3.95
N SER A 29 7.79 11.37 3.54
CA SER A 29 8.68 11.83 2.47
C SER A 29 9.86 12.63 3.00
N HIS A 30 10.16 12.55 4.29
CA HIS A 30 11.17 13.34 5.01
C HIS A 30 10.95 14.86 4.89
N GLN A 31 9.72 15.29 4.61
CA GLN A 31 9.36 16.69 4.50
C GLN A 31 8.71 17.18 5.80
N ARG A 32 8.82 18.48 6.01
CA ARG A 32 8.15 19.15 7.11
C ARG A 32 6.63 19.08 6.95
N PRO A 33 5.87 18.49 7.91
CA PRO A 33 4.42 18.48 7.86
C PRO A 33 3.86 19.89 7.98
N HIS A 34 2.76 20.16 7.30
CA HIS A 34 2.08 21.45 7.34
C HIS A 34 0.70 21.29 8.00
N TYR A 35 0.56 21.83 9.20
CA TYR A 35 -0.68 21.78 9.96
C TYR A 35 -1.44 23.09 9.86
N SER A 36 -2.58 23.05 9.16
CA SER A 36 -3.50 24.20 8.99
C SER A 36 -4.69 24.12 9.95
N VAL A 37 -5.46 25.20 10.02
CA VAL A 37 -6.75 25.19 10.73
C VAL A 37 -7.72 24.16 10.14
N ARG A 38 -7.65 23.89 8.83
CA ARG A 38 -8.43 22.83 8.17
C ARG A 38 -8.07 21.44 8.74
N THR A 39 -6.78 21.18 9.00
CA THR A 39 -6.32 19.93 9.65
C THR A 39 -6.93 19.79 11.05
N LEU A 40 -6.92 20.87 11.84
CA LEU A 40 -7.53 20.88 13.16
C LEU A 40 -9.06 20.69 13.08
N ALA A 41 -9.73 21.38 12.16
CA ALA A 41 -11.17 21.23 11.96
C ALA A 41 -11.57 19.79 11.59
N ARG A 42 -10.75 19.10 10.77
CA ARG A 42 -10.93 17.68 10.45
C ARG A 42 -10.80 16.80 11.70
N ALA A 43 -9.77 17.03 12.52
CA ALA A 43 -9.58 16.30 13.78
C ALA A 43 -10.77 16.49 14.72
N LEU A 44 -11.29 17.71 14.83
CA LEU A 44 -12.43 18.03 15.71
C LEU A 44 -13.76 17.46 15.16
N ARG A 45 -13.99 17.49 13.86
CA ARG A 45 -15.15 16.82 13.23
C ARG A 45 -15.14 15.32 13.52
N PHE A 46 -13.99 14.68 13.31
CA PHE A 46 -13.83 13.27 13.65
C PHE A 46 -14.09 13.02 15.15
N ALA A 47 -13.47 13.81 16.02
CA ALA A 47 -13.66 13.68 17.47
C ALA A 47 -15.13 13.84 17.88
N ASN A 48 -15.86 14.79 17.29
CA ASN A 48 -17.29 14.99 17.53
C ASN A 48 -18.12 13.77 17.10
N ALA A 49 -17.81 13.19 15.96
CA ALA A 49 -18.52 12.00 15.44
C ALA A 49 -18.33 10.77 16.35
N VAL A 50 -17.14 10.60 16.93
CA VAL A 50 -16.81 9.42 17.74
C VAL A 50 -16.93 9.67 19.26
N ALA A 51 -17.13 10.90 19.71
CA ALA A 51 -17.23 11.25 21.13
C ALA A 51 -18.37 10.53 21.89
N PRO A 52 -19.57 10.32 21.30
CA PRO A 52 -20.61 9.54 21.95
C PRO A 52 -20.18 8.14 22.31
N MET A 53 -19.29 7.59 21.52
CA MET A 53 -18.76 6.24 21.65
C MET A 53 -17.53 6.16 22.58
N TYR A 54 -16.54 7.06 22.42
CA TYR A 54 -15.22 6.98 23.10
C TYR A 54 -15.11 7.88 24.33
N GLY A 55 -16.04 8.76 24.52
CA GLY A 55 -15.88 9.86 25.43
C GLY A 55 -14.97 10.94 24.87
N LEU A 56 -15.17 12.18 25.31
CA LEU A 56 -14.58 13.38 24.73
C LEU A 56 -13.04 13.33 24.63
N ARG A 57 -12.38 12.98 25.72
CA ARG A 57 -10.90 13.02 25.79
C ARG A 57 -10.25 12.03 24.82
N ARG A 58 -10.77 10.80 24.77
CA ARG A 58 -10.29 9.79 23.83
C ARG A 58 -10.63 10.19 22.39
N ALA A 59 -11.83 10.66 22.14
CA ALA A 59 -12.24 11.10 20.81
C ALA A 59 -11.33 12.23 20.27
N LEU A 60 -10.93 13.18 21.12
CA LEU A 60 -9.96 14.21 20.76
C LEU A 60 -8.59 13.60 20.44
N ALA A 61 -8.09 12.68 21.26
CA ALA A 61 -6.81 12.02 21.02
C ALA A 61 -6.82 11.21 19.70
N GLU A 62 -7.92 10.51 19.40
CA GLU A 62 -8.10 9.78 18.15
C GLU A 62 -8.16 10.71 16.93
N GLY A 63 -8.92 11.83 17.06
CA GLY A 63 -9.03 12.82 15.99
C GLY A 63 -7.70 13.50 15.66
N VAL A 64 -6.91 13.88 16.67
CA VAL A 64 -5.57 14.46 16.43
C VAL A 64 -4.59 13.42 15.90
N THR A 65 -4.67 12.18 16.35
CA THR A 65 -3.87 11.08 15.80
C THR A 65 -4.16 10.89 14.32
N MET A 66 -5.44 10.81 13.94
CA MET A 66 -5.86 10.67 12.56
C MET A 66 -5.35 11.81 11.67
N ALA A 67 -5.51 13.06 12.09
CA ALA A 67 -5.26 14.20 11.22
C ALA A 67 -3.81 14.71 11.25
N PHE A 68 -3.03 14.41 12.30
CA PHE A 68 -1.70 14.99 12.50
C PHE A 68 -0.58 13.95 12.59
N ALA A 69 -0.85 12.71 13.08
CA ALA A 69 0.21 11.76 13.33
C ALA A 69 0.32 10.68 12.25
N MET A 70 -0.78 10.28 11.59
CA MET A 70 -0.78 9.15 10.67
C MET A 70 0.02 9.37 9.38
N LEU A 71 0.33 10.61 9.02
CA LEU A 71 1.16 10.95 7.87
C LEU A 71 2.66 10.96 8.20
N LEU A 72 3.02 10.89 9.47
CA LEU A 72 4.39 11.04 9.95
C LEU A 72 5.15 9.71 9.95
N GLU A 73 6.47 9.81 9.88
CA GLU A 73 7.37 8.71 10.22
C GLU A 73 7.22 8.32 11.69
N GLU A 74 7.54 7.09 12.05
CA GLU A 74 7.30 6.54 13.38
C GLU A 74 7.91 7.36 14.51
N ASP A 75 9.16 7.84 14.37
CA ASP A 75 9.81 8.69 15.39
C ASP A 75 9.07 10.02 15.61
N SER A 76 8.62 10.63 14.52
CA SER A 76 7.83 11.87 14.55
C SER A 76 6.43 11.63 15.09
N ALA A 77 5.80 10.54 14.72
CA ALA A 77 4.50 10.12 15.22
C ALA A 77 4.56 9.80 16.72
N ALA A 78 5.65 9.19 17.22
CA ALA A 78 5.86 8.95 18.64
C ALA A 78 5.91 10.26 19.46
N LYS A 79 6.59 11.30 18.95
CA LYS A 79 6.61 12.64 19.59
C LYS A 79 5.21 13.25 19.69
N VAL A 80 4.42 13.17 18.62
CA VAL A 80 3.05 13.67 18.60
C VAL A 80 2.15 12.88 19.54
N ARG A 81 2.30 11.55 19.60
CA ARG A 81 1.58 10.70 20.56
C ARG A 81 1.93 11.05 22.02
N ALA A 82 3.21 11.27 22.33
CA ALA A 82 3.65 11.70 23.66
C ALA A 82 3.01 13.04 24.06
N LEU A 83 3.05 14.03 23.16
CA LEU A 83 2.40 15.33 23.36
C LEU A 83 0.88 15.19 23.54
N THR A 84 0.25 14.28 22.80
CA THR A 84 -1.19 14.00 22.92
C THR A 84 -1.53 13.41 24.29
N THR A 85 -0.72 12.46 24.75
CA THR A 85 -0.88 11.86 26.09
C THR A 85 -0.71 12.90 27.18
N GLU A 86 0.32 13.73 27.09
CA GLU A 86 0.61 14.79 28.08
C GLU A 86 -0.50 15.83 28.17
N ARG A 87 -1.02 16.30 27.02
CA ARG A 87 -1.92 17.46 26.98
C ARG A 87 -3.40 17.12 26.91
N LEU A 88 -3.77 16.08 26.17
CA LEU A 88 -5.19 15.72 25.96
C LEU A 88 -5.67 14.61 26.86
N LEU A 89 -4.78 13.69 27.26
CA LEU A 89 -5.12 12.54 28.10
C LEU A 89 -4.66 12.70 29.56
N ALA A 90 -4.10 13.85 29.94
CA ALA A 90 -3.71 14.13 31.32
C ALA A 90 -4.87 13.88 32.29
N GLY A 91 -4.62 13.08 33.34
CA GLY A 91 -5.62 12.73 34.36
C GLY A 91 -6.68 11.71 33.93
N VAL A 92 -6.61 11.18 32.73
CA VAL A 92 -7.49 10.08 32.27
C VAL A 92 -6.87 8.75 32.67
N LYS A 93 -7.59 7.95 33.48
CA LYS A 93 -7.13 6.61 33.86
C LYS A 93 -7.05 5.71 32.61
N ASP A 94 -5.94 4.95 32.48
CA ASP A 94 -5.66 4.07 31.35
C ASP A 94 -6.82 3.15 30.94
N GLN A 95 -7.56 2.64 31.94
CA GLN A 95 -8.74 1.80 31.71
C GLN A 95 -9.86 2.50 30.92
N ARG A 96 -10.03 3.82 31.04
CA ARG A 96 -11.03 4.58 30.26
C ARG A 96 -10.60 4.82 28.83
N VAL A 97 -9.30 4.87 28.58
CA VAL A 97 -8.73 5.06 27.24
C VAL A 97 -8.76 3.75 26.42
N ARG A 98 -8.66 2.62 27.10
CA ARG A 98 -8.61 1.27 26.49
C ARG A 98 -9.94 0.54 26.46
N ARG A 99 -11.05 1.19 26.81
CA ARG A 99 -12.37 0.54 26.86
C ARG A 99 -12.75 -0.02 25.49
N GLU A 100 -13.04 -1.33 25.46
CA GLU A 100 -13.56 -2.00 24.27
C GLU A 100 -14.88 -1.36 23.82
N TYR A 101 -15.12 -1.44 22.52
CA TYR A 101 -16.20 -0.74 21.87
C TYR A 101 -17.44 -1.57 21.72
N VAL A 102 -18.57 -0.97 22.02
CA VAL A 102 -19.89 -1.46 21.58
C VAL A 102 -20.22 -0.79 20.24
N PRO A 103 -20.62 -1.51 19.19
CA PRO A 103 -21.05 -0.93 17.94
C PRO A 103 -22.14 0.12 18.17
N PRO A 104 -22.11 1.26 17.47
CA PRO A 104 -22.98 2.38 17.79
C PRO A 104 -24.47 2.14 17.48
N ALA A 105 -24.82 1.16 16.67
CA ALA A 105 -26.21 0.87 16.27
C ALA A 105 -26.56 -0.60 16.50
N PRO A 106 -27.41 -0.92 17.46
CA PRO A 106 -27.96 -2.28 17.62
C PRO A 106 -28.65 -2.73 16.31
N GLY A 107 -28.46 -4.00 15.94
CA GLY A 107 -29.08 -4.59 14.75
C GLY A 107 -28.30 -4.44 13.45
N LYS A 108 -27.24 -3.64 13.40
CA LYS A 108 -26.29 -3.63 12.27
C LYS A 108 -25.12 -4.56 12.55
N GLN A 109 -24.61 -5.18 11.48
CA GLN A 109 -23.41 -6.03 11.59
C GLN A 109 -22.14 -5.17 11.45
N TYR A 110 -21.16 -5.47 12.27
CA TYR A 110 -19.87 -4.81 12.29
C TYR A 110 -18.73 -5.83 12.33
N VAL A 111 -17.59 -5.44 11.76
CA VAL A 111 -16.33 -6.17 11.89
C VAL A 111 -15.38 -5.33 12.75
N GLN A 112 -14.76 -5.96 13.74
CA GLN A 112 -13.77 -5.32 14.59
C GLN A 112 -12.38 -5.39 13.96
N VAL A 113 -11.70 -4.24 13.87
CA VAL A 113 -10.33 -4.13 13.41
C VAL A 113 -9.55 -3.30 14.43
N GLY A 114 -8.70 -3.96 15.22
CA GLY A 114 -8.05 -3.33 16.36
C GLY A 114 -9.09 -2.78 17.35
N ALA A 115 -9.01 -1.48 17.64
CA ALA A 115 -9.94 -0.79 18.53
C ALA A 115 -11.21 -0.27 17.82
N TYR A 116 -11.37 -0.49 16.52
CA TYR A 116 -12.45 0.09 15.72
C TYR A 116 -13.44 -0.93 15.21
N TRP A 117 -14.69 -0.49 15.09
CA TRP A 117 -15.76 -1.27 14.50
C TRP A 117 -16.16 -0.63 13.15
N LEU A 118 -16.04 -1.41 12.10
CA LEU A 118 -16.43 -1.01 10.76
C LEU A 118 -17.75 -1.68 10.36
N PRO A 119 -18.70 -0.94 9.81
CA PRO A 119 -19.97 -1.54 9.38
C PRO A 119 -19.74 -2.47 8.19
N VAL A 120 -20.47 -3.59 8.19
CA VAL A 120 -20.45 -4.58 7.11
C VAL A 120 -21.06 -4.00 5.84
N GLY A 121 -20.45 -4.29 4.71
CA GLY A 121 -20.93 -3.95 3.37
C GLY A 121 -21.97 -4.92 2.83
N PRO A 122 -22.29 -4.82 1.53
CA PRO A 122 -23.34 -5.63 0.90
C PRO A 122 -22.93 -7.09 0.64
N LEU A 123 -21.64 -7.42 0.71
CA LEU A 123 -21.13 -8.77 0.48
C LEU A 123 -20.87 -9.48 1.81
N PRO A 124 -20.86 -10.82 1.83
CA PRO A 124 -20.45 -11.57 3.01
C PRO A 124 -19.01 -11.22 3.42
N PRO A 125 -18.75 -10.89 4.70
CA PRO A 125 -17.42 -10.70 5.22
C PRO A 125 -16.59 -11.97 5.06
N HIS A 126 -15.36 -11.82 4.56
CA HIS A 126 -14.43 -12.93 4.35
C HIS A 126 -13.02 -12.57 4.81
N ALA A 127 -12.50 -13.34 5.77
CA ALA A 127 -11.11 -13.26 6.17
C ALA A 127 -10.27 -14.12 5.22
N GLU A 128 -9.26 -13.53 4.58
CA GLU A 128 -8.36 -14.24 3.67
C GLU A 128 -7.25 -14.92 4.48
N ASP A 129 -7.23 -16.25 4.55
CA ASP A 129 -6.25 -17.02 5.33
C ASP A 129 -4.81 -16.82 4.87
N THR A 130 -4.61 -16.46 3.61
CA THR A 130 -3.29 -16.19 3.03
C THR A 130 -2.72 -14.82 3.40
N TYR A 131 -3.53 -13.91 3.96
CA TYR A 131 -3.09 -12.60 4.39
C TYR A 131 -2.51 -12.65 5.80
N VAL A 132 -1.18 -12.53 5.89
CA VAL A 132 -0.46 -12.73 7.15
C VAL A 132 -0.54 -11.49 8.03
N LEU A 133 -1.22 -11.60 9.16
CA LEU A 133 -1.37 -10.54 10.15
C LEU A 133 -0.17 -10.52 11.10
N THR A 134 0.87 -9.77 10.75
CA THR A 134 1.98 -9.45 11.65
C THR A 134 1.69 -8.19 12.45
N ARG A 135 2.52 -7.86 13.42
CA ARG A 135 2.32 -6.67 14.26
C ARG A 135 2.27 -5.37 13.46
N SER A 136 3.21 -5.18 12.52
CA SER A 136 3.23 -3.98 11.66
C SER A 136 2.01 -3.93 10.74
N VAL A 137 1.61 -5.08 10.17
CA VAL A 137 0.42 -5.19 9.31
C VAL A 137 -0.85 -4.87 10.11
N GLN A 138 -1.00 -5.39 11.32
CA GLN A 138 -2.13 -5.07 12.20
C GLN A 138 -2.18 -3.57 12.52
N GLY A 139 -1.05 -2.94 12.82
CA GLY A 139 -0.97 -1.49 13.03
C GLY A 139 -1.40 -0.68 11.82
N LYS A 140 -1.02 -1.10 10.61
CA LYS A 140 -1.44 -0.47 9.34
C LYS A 140 -2.95 -0.62 9.10
N LEU A 141 -3.50 -1.81 9.37
CA LEU A 141 -4.95 -2.05 9.27
C LEU A 141 -5.74 -1.24 10.29
N GLU A 142 -5.24 -1.10 11.51
CA GLU A 142 -5.86 -0.28 12.54
C GLU A 142 -5.83 1.21 12.18
N ALA A 143 -4.74 1.70 11.61
CA ALA A 143 -4.64 3.08 11.10
C ALA A 143 -5.67 3.33 9.98
N LEU A 144 -5.82 2.38 9.03
CA LEU A 144 -6.86 2.44 8.01
C LEU A 144 -8.26 2.41 8.62
N ALA A 145 -8.52 1.50 9.56
CA ALA A 145 -9.80 1.39 10.24
C ALA A 145 -10.18 2.70 10.96
N ARG A 146 -9.21 3.36 11.63
CA ARG A 146 -9.40 4.69 12.22
C ARG A 146 -9.90 5.70 11.19
N ALA A 147 -9.27 5.79 10.04
CA ALA A 147 -9.70 6.71 8.97
C ALA A 147 -11.10 6.38 8.41
N LEU A 148 -11.51 5.12 8.49
CA LEU A 148 -12.78 4.62 7.93
C LEU A 148 -13.98 4.72 8.88
N VAL A 149 -13.77 5.00 10.16
CA VAL A 149 -14.87 5.08 11.14
C VAL A 149 -15.93 6.10 10.74
N THR A 150 -15.53 7.27 10.23
CA THR A 150 -16.47 8.33 9.82
C THR A 150 -16.80 8.30 8.32
N ARG A 151 -15.94 7.69 7.48
CA ARG A 151 -16.06 7.67 6.00
C ARG A 151 -16.24 9.05 5.35
N GLU A 152 -15.84 10.12 6.03
CA GLU A 152 -16.04 11.49 5.55
C GLU A 152 -14.99 11.95 4.54
N SER A 153 -13.80 11.38 4.59
CA SER A 153 -12.67 11.84 3.77
C SER A 153 -12.05 10.68 3.00
N PRO A 154 -11.61 10.91 1.76
CA PRO A 154 -10.79 9.93 1.05
C PRO A 154 -9.44 9.74 1.74
N VAL A 155 -8.81 8.60 1.52
CA VAL A 155 -7.56 8.21 2.17
C VAL A 155 -6.42 8.13 1.16
N LEU A 156 -5.32 8.84 1.42
CA LEU A 156 -4.08 8.77 0.65
C LEU A 156 -3.03 7.98 1.42
N ILE A 157 -2.59 6.85 0.90
CA ILE A 157 -1.59 6.01 1.52
C ILE A 157 -0.25 6.22 0.82
N GLN A 158 0.71 6.75 1.56
CA GLN A 158 2.07 6.98 1.11
C GLN A 158 3.01 5.95 1.70
N GLY A 159 4.04 5.55 0.95
CA GLY A 159 5.06 4.63 1.45
C GLY A 159 5.82 3.96 0.31
N PRO A 160 6.90 3.23 0.61
CA PRO A 160 7.73 2.57 -0.40
C PRO A 160 6.95 1.53 -1.21
N THR A 161 7.53 1.14 -2.33
CA THR A 161 6.97 0.07 -3.15
C THR A 161 6.90 -1.22 -2.35
N SER A 162 5.79 -1.94 -2.47
CA SER A 162 5.54 -3.20 -1.75
C SER A 162 5.36 -3.10 -0.23
N ALA A 163 5.20 -1.91 0.34
CA ALA A 163 4.83 -1.73 1.77
C ALA A 163 3.43 -2.28 2.13
N GLY A 164 2.71 -2.85 1.16
CA GLY A 164 1.40 -3.47 1.38
C GLY A 164 0.21 -2.52 1.28
N LYS A 165 0.37 -1.33 0.68
CA LYS A 165 -0.67 -0.29 0.59
C LYS A 165 -1.99 -0.80 0.00
N THR A 166 -1.95 -1.24 -1.23
CA THR A 166 -3.12 -1.72 -1.99
C THR A 166 -3.69 -3.01 -1.39
N SER A 167 -2.82 -3.93 -0.95
CA SER A 167 -3.24 -5.20 -0.35
C SER A 167 -3.93 -5.02 0.99
N ALA A 168 -3.53 -4.04 1.80
CA ALA A 168 -4.20 -3.74 3.07
C ALA A 168 -5.64 -3.24 2.85
N VAL A 169 -5.86 -2.37 1.86
CA VAL A 169 -7.21 -1.91 1.50
C VAL A 169 -8.05 -3.06 0.95
N ALA A 170 -7.48 -3.88 0.05
CA ALA A 170 -8.17 -5.02 -0.52
C ALA A 170 -8.57 -6.05 0.56
N TYR A 171 -7.69 -6.31 1.51
CA TYR A 171 -7.97 -7.18 2.66
C TYR A 171 -9.11 -6.62 3.51
N LEU A 172 -9.06 -5.33 3.89
CA LEU A 172 -10.12 -4.70 4.69
C LEU A 172 -11.46 -4.69 3.96
N ALA A 173 -11.46 -4.42 2.64
CA ALA A 173 -12.69 -4.46 1.86
C ALA A 173 -13.35 -5.84 1.91
N ARG A 174 -12.58 -6.91 1.73
CA ARG A 174 -13.09 -8.30 1.83
C ARG A 174 -13.51 -8.63 3.25
N LEU A 175 -12.70 -8.27 4.25
CA LEU A 175 -12.99 -8.51 5.66
C LEU A 175 -14.29 -7.84 6.10
N THR A 176 -14.61 -6.69 5.55
CA THR A 176 -15.83 -5.93 5.87
C THR A 176 -16.97 -6.14 4.85
N GLY A 177 -16.80 -7.01 3.84
CA GLY A 177 -17.84 -7.31 2.87
C GLY A 177 -18.10 -6.18 1.88
N HIS A 178 -17.09 -5.40 1.51
CA HIS A 178 -17.18 -4.37 0.46
C HIS A 178 -16.52 -4.87 -0.83
N ARG A 179 -17.11 -4.52 -1.96
CA ARG A 179 -16.52 -4.79 -3.26
C ARG A 179 -15.29 -3.90 -3.44
N PHE A 180 -14.17 -4.53 -3.85
CA PHE A 180 -12.91 -3.85 -4.11
C PHE A 180 -12.71 -3.63 -5.60
N VAL A 181 -12.42 -2.39 -6.00
CA VAL A 181 -12.10 -1.98 -7.36
C VAL A 181 -10.75 -1.29 -7.37
N ARG A 182 -9.95 -1.46 -8.42
CA ARG A 182 -8.63 -0.85 -8.55
C ARG A 182 -8.46 -0.23 -9.93
N ILE A 183 -7.98 1.01 -9.97
CA ILE A 183 -7.43 1.66 -11.16
C ILE A 183 -5.94 1.82 -10.94
N ASN A 184 -5.12 1.35 -11.87
CA ASN A 184 -3.67 1.49 -11.82
C ASN A 184 -3.23 2.61 -12.74
N ASN A 185 -2.79 3.72 -12.16
CA ASN A 185 -2.40 4.90 -12.92
C ASN A 185 -1.02 4.76 -13.55
N HIS A 186 -0.89 5.35 -14.72
CA HIS A 186 0.35 5.53 -15.47
C HIS A 186 0.28 6.85 -16.27
N GLU A 187 1.38 7.23 -16.92
CA GLU A 187 1.48 8.51 -17.63
C GLU A 187 0.46 8.68 -18.79
N HIS A 188 -0.10 7.58 -19.28
CA HIS A 188 -1.09 7.52 -20.35
C HIS A 188 -2.48 7.05 -19.88
N THR A 189 -2.77 7.15 -18.58
CA THR A 189 -4.11 6.84 -18.07
C THR A 189 -5.10 7.84 -18.64
N ASP A 190 -6.17 7.34 -19.27
CA ASP A 190 -7.21 8.18 -19.84
C ASP A 190 -8.29 8.50 -18.80
N VAL A 191 -8.76 9.74 -18.78
CA VAL A 191 -9.89 10.16 -17.94
C VAL A 191 -11.15 9.36 -18.24
N GLN A 192 -11.28 8.83 -19.45
CA GLN A 192 -12.38 7.95 -19.84
C GLN A 192 -12.43 6.62 -19.10
N GLU A 193 -11.30 6.11 -18.62
CA GLU A 193 -11.29 4.93 -17.73
C GLU A 193 -12.02 5.22 -16.41
N TYR A 194 -11.98 6.47 -15.97
CA TYR A 194 -12.61 6.93 -14.74
C TYR A 194 -14.09 7.26 -14.95
N LEU A 195 -14.37 8.10 -15.94
CA LEU A 195 -15.69 8.70 -16.16
C LEU A 195 -16.56 7.86 -17.09
N GLY A 196 -15.97 7.28 -18.12
CA GLY A 196 -16.65 6.57 -19.18
C GLY A 196 -16.55 7.27 -20.52
N ALA A 197 -17.03 6.63 -21.54
CA ALA A 197 -17.02 7.14 -22.93
C ALA A 197 -18.20 6.57 -23.71
N TYR A 198 -18.52 7.23 -24.83
CA TYR A 198 -19.45 6.68 -25.82
C TYR A 198 -18.78 5.53 -26.59
N ALA A 199 -19.43 4.38 -26.59
CA ALA A 199 -19.01 3.19 -27.33
C ALA A 199 -20.17 2.64 -28.18
N SER A 200 -19.87 1.99 -29.28
CA SER A 200 -20.89 1.31 -30.08
C SER A 200 -21.31 0.01 -29.41
N ASP A 201 -22.62 -0.18 -29.23
CA ASP A 201 -23.19 -1.45 -28.79
C ASP A 201 -23.15 -2.51 -29.89
N ALA A 202 -23.58 -3.74 -29.59
CA ALA A 202 -23.66 -4.85 -30.54
C ALA A 202 -24.57 -4.56 -31.77
N HIS A 203 -25.40 -3.51 -31.70
CA HIS A 203 -26.30 -3.07 -32.77
C HIS A 203 -25.79 -1.81 -33.50
N GLY A 204 -24.57 -1.36 -33.24
CA GLY A 204 -23.96 -0.18 -33.83
C GLY A 204 -24.49 1.16 -33.30
N ARG A 205 -25.25 1.19 -32.19
CA ARG A 205 -25.75 2.39 -31.57
C ARG A 205 -24.72 2.94 -30.59
N LEU A 206 -24.53 4.27 -30.59
CA LEU A 206 -23.69 4.94 -29.59
C LEU A 206 -24.39 4.93 -28.23
N VAL A 207 -23.79 4.24 -27.27
CA VAL A 207 -24.25 4.18 -25.88
C VAL A 207 -23.13 4.65 -24.98
N PHE A 208 -23.48 5.43 -23.95
CA PHE A 208 -22.51 5.82 -22.94
C PHE A 208 -22.18 4.63 -22.04
N SER A 209 -20.90 4.26 -21.98
CA SER A 209 -20.37 3.22 -21.09
C SER A 209 -19.70 3.88 -19.89
N GLU A 210 -20.24 3.66 -18.70
CA GLU A 210 -19.70 4.23 -17.47
C GLU A 210 -18.30 3.69 -17.17
N GLY A 211 -17.41 4.60 -16.75
CA GLY A 211 -16.08 4.25 -16.26
C GLY A 211 -16.09 3.59 -14.88
N LEU A 212 -14.94 3.07 -14.49
CA LEU A 212 -14.81 2.33 -13.24
C LEU A 212 -15.12 3.18 -12.00
N LEU A 213 -14.75 4.47 -11.99
CA LEU A 213 -15.03 5.37 -10.88
C LEU A 213 -16.53 5.67 -10.77
N VAL A 214 -17.20 5.99 -11.87
CA VAL A 214 -18.64 6.25 -11.88
C VAL A 214 -19.42 5.04 -11.40
N THR A 215 -19.07 3.86 -11.91
CA THR A 215 -19.68 2.60 -11.47
C THR A 215 -19.47 2.35 -9.97
N ALA A 216 -18.27 2.58 -9.46
CA ALA A 216 -17.95 2.41 -8.04
C ALA A 216 -18.72 3.42 -7.15
N LEU A 217 -18.83 4.68 -7.59
CA LEU A 217 -19.60 5.72 -6.91
C LEU A 217 -21.07 5.33 -6.74
N ARG A 218 -21.71 4.83 -7.80
CA ARG A 218 -23.11 4.43 -7.77
C ARG A 218 -23.37 3.18 -6.92
N ARG A 219 -22.46 2.20 -6.99
CA ARG A 219 -22.59 0.93 -6.26
C ARG A 219 -22.18 1.01 -4.80
N GLY A 220 -21.40 2.01 -4.42
CA GLY A 220 -20.83 2.11 -3.09
C GLY A 220 -19.61 1.19 -2.89
N ASP A 221 -18.87 0.92 -3.96
CA ASP A 221 -17.68 0.09 -3.93
C ASP A 221 -16.50 0.84 -3.27
N TRP A 222 -15.53 0.10 -2.77
CA TRP A 222 -14.26 0.64 -2.32
C TRP A 222 -13.28 0.65 -3.50
N ILE A 223 -12.86 1.84 -3.91
CA ILE A 223 -11.98 2.01 -5.06
C ILE A 223 -10.60 2.49 -4.63
N VAL A 224 -9.56 1.88 -5.18
CA VAL A 224 -8.17 2.30 -5.02
C VAL A 224 -7.64 2.87 -6.34
N LEU A 225 -7.22 4.14 -6.29
CA LEU A 225 -6.47 4.79 -7.35
C LEU A 225 -4.98 4.56 -7.06
N ASP A 226 -4.43 3.50 -7.63
CA ASP A 226 -3.06 3.08 -7.34
C ASP A 226 -2.07 3.94 -8.13
N GLU A 227 -0.95 4.32 -7.50
CA GLU A 227 0.07 5.21 -8.07
C GLU A 227 -0.48 6.55 -8.60
N LEU A 228 -1.38 7.18 -7.86
CA LEU A 228 -2.09 8.41 -8.29
C LEU A 228 -1.15 9.54 -8.71
N ASN A 229 0.07 9.59 -8.21
CA ASN A 229 1.08 10.56 -8.59
C ASN A 229 1.73 10.32 -9.98
N LEU A 230 1.33 9.27 -10.69
CA LEU A 230 1.63 9.07 -12.12
C LEU A 230 0.50 9.56 -13.03
N ALA A 231 -0.70 9.79 -12.48
CA ALA A 231 -1.86 10.19 -13.27
C ALA A 231 -1.62 11.52 -14.01
N PRO A 232 -2.13 11.68 -15.23
CA PRO A 232 -2.16 12.94 -15.94
C PRO A 232 -2.93 14.04 -15.20
N SER A 233 -2.69 15.29 -15.54
CA SER A 233 -3.28 16.43 -14.84
C SER A 233 -4.79 16.53 -14.99
N ASP A 234 -5.32 16.13 -16.14
CA ASP A 234 -6.75 16.08 -16.46
C ASP A 234 -7.52 15.08 -15.58
N VAL A 235 -6.91 13.92 -15.32
CA VAL A 235 -7.46 12.95 -14.34
C VAL A 235 -7.51 13.56 -12.94
N LEU A 236 -6.43 14.21 -12.49
CA LEU A 236 -6.41 14.86 -11.16
C LEU A 236 -7.43 16.01 -11.08
N GLU A 237 -7.64 16.75 -12.17
CA GLU A 237 -8.62 17.83 -12.25
C GLU A 237 -10.06 17.29 -12.18
N ALA A 238 -10.36 16.22 -12.89
CA ALA A 238 -11.66 15.55 -12.84
C ALA A 238 -12.02 15.08 -11.41
N LEU A 239 -11.02 14.64 -10.63
CA LEU A 239 -11.21 14.21 -9.24
C LEU A 239 -11.47 15.35 -8.26
N ASN A 240 -11.10 16.61 -8.58
CA ASN A 240 -11.15 17.72 -7.64
C ASN A 240 -12.52 17.90 -6.99
N ARG A 241 -13.60 17.88 -7.78
CA ARG A 241 -14.97 18.08 -7.27
C ARG A 241 -15.45 16.94 -6.37
N LEU A 242 -15.00 15.72 -6.66
CA LEU A 242 -15.30 14.54 -5.84
C LEU A 242 -14.56 14.58 -4.49
N LEU A 243 -13.37 15.16 -4.47
CA LEU A 243 -12.52 15.27 -3.29
C LEU A 243 -12.83 16.49 -2.42
N ASP A 244 -13.58 17.46 -2.93
CA ASP A 244 -14.02 18.64 -2.19
C ASP A 244 -15.24 18.33 -1.29
N ASP A 245 -15.63 19.32 -0.49
CA ASP A 245 -16.77 19.19 0.45
C ASP A 245 -18.11 18.88 -0.26
N ASN A 246 -18.23 19.20 -1.55
CA ASN A 246 -19.41 18.90 -2.37
C ASN A 246 -19.58 17.39 -2.63
N ARG A 247 -18.47 16.65 -2.69
CA ARG A 247 -18.45 15.20 -2.94
C ARG A 247 -19.33 14.80 -4.13
N GLU A 248 -19.10 15.40 -5.27
CA GLU A 248 -19.85 15.11 -6.51
C GLU A 248 -18.90 14.96 -7.70
N LEU A 249 -19.23 14.10 -8.63
CA LEU A 249 -18.51 13.90 -9.88
C LEU A 249 -19.39 14.34 -11.05
N VAL A 250 -18.83 15.15 -11.94
CA VAL A 250 -19.53 15.57 -13.17
C VAL A 250 -19.00 14.73 -14.32
N ILE A 251 -19.90 14.16 -15.11
CA ILE A 251 -19.58 13.44 -16.34
C ILE A 251 -19.76 14.45 -17.48
N PRO A 252 -18.68 14.96 -18.10
CA PRO A 252 -18.78 16.01 -19.12
C PRO A 252 -19.61 15.59 -20.34
N GLU A 253 -19.50 14.32 -20.74
CA GLU A 253 -20.14 13.75 -21.93
C GLU A 253 -21.67 13.71 -21.82
N THR A 254 -22.21 13.54 -20.62
CA THR A 254 -23.66 13.45 -20.38
C THR A 254 -24.21 14.65 -19.64
N GLY A 255 -23.35 15.51 -19.06
CA GLY A 255 -23.74 16.58 -18.16
C GLY A 255 -24.29 16.12 -16.80
N GLU A 256 -24.23 14.83 -16.52
CA GLU A 256 -24.77 14.26 -15.27
C GLU A 256 -23.86 14.53 -14.07
N VAL A 257 -24.47 14.82 -12.93
CA VAL A 257 -23.81 14.96 -11.64
C VAL A 257 -24.05 13.72 -10.81
N VAL A 258 -23.00 12.94 -10.55
CA VAL A 258 -23.06 11.71 -9.77
C VAL A 258 -22.61 11.98 -8.34
N ARG A 259 -23.40 11.57 -7.36
CA ARG A 259 -23.07 11.63 -5.94
C ARG A 259 -22.72 10.25 -5.41
N PRO A 260 -21.71 10.15 -4.52
CA PRO A 260 -21.30 8.87 -3.95
C PRO A 260 -22.40 8.19 -3.14
N HIS A 261 -22.56 6.91 -3.34
CA HIS A 261 -23.35 6.07 -2.43
C HIS A 261 -22.75 6.11 -1.01
N PRO A 262 -23.55 6.03 0.08
CA PRO A 262 -23.07 6.11 1.47
C PRO A 262 -22.00 5.08 1.84
N SER A 263 -21.94 3.93 1.18
CA SER A 263 -20.94 2.89 1.38
C SER A 263 -19.64 3.11 0.56
N PHE A 264 -19.65 4.08 -0.37
CA PHE A 264 -18.51 4.36 -1.23
C PHE A 264 -17.31 4.84 -0.43
N MET A 265 -16.12 4.34 -0.77
CA MET A 265 -14.87 4.84 -0.20
C MET A 265 -13.79 4.92 -1.26
N LEU A 266 -13.10 6.06 -1.30
CA LEU A 266 -11.99 6.30 -2.20
C LEU A 266 -10.68 6.25 -1.46
N PHE A 267 -9.77 5.43 -1.97
CA PHE A 267 -8.39 5.34 -1.54
C PHE A 267 -7.48 5.72 -2.70
N ALA A 268 -6.37 6.34 -2.39
CA ALA A 268 -5.30 6.57 -3.33
C ALA A 268 -3.99 6.06 -2.75
N THR A 269 -3.08 5.59 -3.60
CA THR A 269 -1.72 5.27 -3.17
C THR A 269 -0.73 6.12 -3.92
N GLN A 270 0.39 6.43 -3.26
CA GLN A 270 1.55 7.03 -3.91
C GLN A 270 2.84 6.46 -3.33
N ASN A 271 3.86 6.41 -4.17
CA ASN A 271 5.22 6.16 -3.71
C ASN A 271 5.94 7.52 -3.53
N PRO A 272 6.92 7.62 -2.61
CA PRO A 272 7.64 8.86 -2.39
C PRO A 272 8.23 9.42 -3.70
N PRO A 273 8.08 10.73 -3.97
CA PRO A 273 8.72 11.38 -5.11
C PRO A 273 10.25 11.33 -4.92
N GLY A 274 11.00 11.19 -6.02
CA GLY A 274 12.48 11.15 -6.00
C GLY A 274 13.10 9.76 -5.91
N ALA A 275 12.42 8.77 -5.36
CA ALA A 275 12.91 7.38 -5.35
C ALA A 275 12.74 6.66 -6.70
N TYR A 276 11.91 7.19 -7.61
CA TYR A 276 11.52 6.54 -8.87
C TYR A 276 11.25 7.56 -9.98
N ALA A 277 11.63 7.23 -11.22
CA ALA A 277 11.43 8.09 -12.39
C ALA A 277 9.94 8.33 -12.71
N GLY A 278 9.62 9.49 -13.30
CA GLY A 278 8.28 9.83 -13.83
C GLY A 278 7.25 10.28 -12.80
N ARG A 279 7.52 10.20 -11.48
CA ARG A 279 6.56 10.54 -10.43
C ARG A 279 6.53 12.04 -10.15
N LYS A 280 5.34 12.63 -10.30
CA LYS A 280 5.09 14.04 -9.95
C LYS A 280 4.79 14.16 -8.45
N MET A 281 5.10 15.30 -7.87
CA MET A 281 4.59 15.63 -6.54
C MET A 281 3.14 16.09 -6.67
N LEU A 282 2.22 15.41 -5.99
CA LEU A 282 0.86 15.92 -5.84
C LEU A 282 0.91 17.25 -5.08
N SER A 283 0.19 18.26 -5.56
CA SER A 283 0.16 19.57 -4.92
C SER A 283 -0.37 19.46 -3.48
N ARG A 284 0.10 20.35 -2.60
CA ARG A 284 -0.40 20.40 -1.21
C ARG A 284 -1.91 20.62 -1.15
N ALA A 285 -2.45 21.45 -2.05
CA ALA A 285 -3.88 21.70 -2.12
C ALA A 285 -4.67 20.44 -2.44
N PHE A 286 -4.15 19.61 -3.33
CA PHE A 286 -4.76 18.32 -3.68
C PHE A 286 -4.64 17.32 -2.51
N ARG A 287 -3.46 17.14 -1.93
CA ARG A 287 -3.22 16.25 -0.79
C ARG A 287 -4.06 16.61 0.44
N ASN A 288 -4.27 17.88 0.72
CA ASN A 288 -5.07 18.36 1.84
C ASN A 288 -6.55 17.92 1.79
N ARG A 289 -7.02 17.37 0.67
CA ARG A 289 -8.36 16.79 0.54
C ARG A 289 -8.46 15.37 1.11
N PHE A 290 -7.32 14.71 1.30
CA PHE A 290 -7.22 13.35 1.84
C PHE A 290 -6.88 13.33 3.33
N VAL A 291 -7.22 12.23 3.98
CA VAL A 291 -6.53 11.79 5.18
C VAL A 291 -5.28 11.06 4.72
N GLU A 292 -4.11 11.57 5.08
CA GLU A 292 -2.84 10.97 4.67
C GLU A 292 -2.37 9.94 5.70
N LEU A 293 -1.98 8.75 5.21
CA LEU A 293 -1.35 7.69 6.00
C LEU A 293 0.03 7.39 5.44
N HIS A 294 0.99 7.22 6.33
CA HIS A 294 2.30 6.69 5.99
C HIS A 294 2.38 5.20 6.33
N PHE A 295 2.87 4.39 5.37
CA PHE A 295 3.18 2.99 5.55
C PHE A 295 4.68 2.80 5.45
N ASP A 296 5.32 2.45 6.54
CA ASP A 296 6.73 2.07 6.57
C ASP A 296 6.98 0.73 5.90
N ASP A 297 8.25 0.43 5.64
CA ASP A 297 8.68 -0.89 5.22
C ASP A 297 8.29 -1.96 6.24
N VAL A 298 8.16 -3.19 5.78
CA VAL A 298 7.89 -4.32 6.67
C VAL A 298 9.17 -4.69 7.42
N PRO A 299 9.15 -4.80 8.76
CA PRO A 299 10.31 -5.19 9.55
C PRO A 299 10.89 -6.56 9.12
N ARG A 300 12.21 -6.72 9.28
CA ARG A 300 12.94 -7.91 8.84
C ARG A 300 12.40 -9.22 9.40
N ASP A 301 12.13 -9.25 10.69
CA ASP A 301 11.59 -10.41 11.41
C ASP A 301 10.20 -10.79 10.92
N GLU A 302 9.39 -9.79 10.56
CA GLU A 302 8.07 -10.00 10.00
C GLU A 302 8.12 -10.49 8.54
N LEU A 303 9.12 -10.06 7.76
CA LEU A 303 9.30 -10.50 6.37
C LEU A 303 9.48 -12.01 6.27
N SER A 304 10.33 -12.60 7.11
CA SER A 304 10.55 -14.05 7.12
C SER A 304 9.29 -14.80 7.52
N THR A 305 8.53 -14.29 8.48
CA THR A 305 7.24 -14.85 8.89
C THR A 305 6.21 -14.80 7.76
N ILE A 306 6.13 -13.66 7.05
CA ILE A 306 5.22 -13.48 5.93
C ILE A 306 5.57 -14.44 4.78
N LEU A 307 6.86 -14.57 4.43
CA LEU A 307 7.31 -15.49 3.40
C LEU A 307 7.01 -16.95 3.76
N THR A 308 7.34 -17.36 4.99
CA THR A 308 7.08 -18.72 5.49
C THR A 308 5.60 -19.08 5.36
N ARG A 309 4.70 -18.22 5.83
CA ARG A 309 3.26 -18.50 5.84
C ARG A 309 2.63 -18.38 4.46
N ARG A 310 2.94 -17.32 3.73
CA ARG A 310 2.34 -17.03 2.42
C ARG A 310 2.82 -17.96 1.32
N CYS A 311 4.12 -18.25 1.28
CA CYS A 311 4.72 -19.13 0.27
C CYS A 311 4.75 -20.59 0.72
N ARG A 312 4.39 -20.90 1.97
CA ARG A 312 4.41 -22.25 2.56
C ARG A 312 5.78 -22.93 2.47
N ILE A 313 6.85 -22.16 2.68
CA ILE A 313 8.25 -22.62 2.64
C ILE A 313 8.80 -22.81 4.05
N ALA A 314 9.88 -23.56 4.15
CA ALA A 314 10.58 -23.74 5.42
C ALA A 314 11.09 -22.40 5.96
N PRO A 315 11.03 -22.14 7.28
CA PRO A 315 11.53 -20.92 7.90
C PRO A 315 13.00 -20.61 7.52
N SER A 316 13.85 -21.64 7.44
CA SER A 316 15.25 -21.51 7.04
C SER A 316 15.42 -20.97 5.61
N TYR A 317 14.53 -21.32 4.68
CA TYR A 317 14.54 -20.79 3.33
C TYR A 317 14.09 -19.34 3.31
N ALA A 318 13.03 -19.01 4.05
CA ALA A 318 12.53 -17.63 4.16
C ALA A 318 13.61 -16.70 4.74
N GLU A 319 14.33 -17.13 5.79
CA GLU A 319 15.44 -16.37 6.38
C GLU A 319 16.56 -16.11 5.38
N ARG A 320 16.96 -17.13 4.61
CA ARG A 320 18.00 -16.97 3.58
C ARG A 320 17.56 -16.02 2.46
N ILE A 321 16.34 -16.13 1.98
CA ILE A 321 15.78 -15.21 0.98
C ILE A 321 15.82 -13.75 1.50
N VAL A 322 15.39 -13.52 2.75
CA VAL A 322 15.42 -12.20 3.38
C VAL A 322 16.85 -11.70 3.57
N GLN A 323 17.80 -12.56 3.96
CA GLN A 323 19.21 -12.21 4.08
C GLN A 323 19.81 -11.74 2.75
N VAL A 324 19.57 -12.48 1.67
CA VAL A 324 20.01 -12.08 0.31
C VAL A 324 19.42 -10.71 -0.07
N PHE A 325 18.14 -10.51 0.16
CA PHE A 325 17.47 -9.24 -0.15
C PHE A 325 18.10 -8.06 0.59
N LEU A 326 18.34 -8.19 1.88
CA LEU A 326 18.92 -7.14 2.70
C LEU A 326 20.40 -6.87 2.33
N GLU A 327 21.15 -7.90 2.00
CA GLU A 327 22.55 -7.74 1.57
C GLU A 327 22.65 -7.05 0.21
N LEU A 328 21.76 -7.38 -0.72
CA LEU A 328 21.66 -6.67 -2.01
C LEU A 328 21.27 -5.19 -1.81
N GLN A 329 20.34 -4.89 -0.90
CA GLN A 329 20.01 -3.51 -0.55
C GLN A 329 21.20 -2.78 0.07
N ARG A 330 21.95 -3.43 0.97
CA ARG A 330 23.15 -2.87 1.62
C ARG A 330 24.24 -2.53 0.59
N ARG A 331 24.57 -3.48 -0.30
CA ARG A 331 25.57 -3.27 -1.36
C ARG A 331 25.17 -2.16 -2.33
N ARG A 332 23.89 -2.08 -2.68
CA ARG A 332 23.37 -0.99 -3.51
C ARG A 332 23.60 0.39 -2.89
N GLN A 333 23.39 0.53 -1.59
CA GLN A 333 23.59 1.80 -0.89
C GLN A 333 25.08 2.16 -0.76
N ALA A 334 25.96 1.16 -0.53
CA ALA A 334 27.38 1.36 -0.29
C ALA A 334 28.18 1.57 -1.58
N GLU A 335 27.90 0.84 -2.65
CA GLU A 335 28.79 0.69 -3.81
C GLU A 335 28.26 1.37 -5.07
N ARG A 336 27.08 2.04 -5.02
CA ARG A 336 26.37 2.57 -6.20
C ARG A 336 26.23 1.55 -7.35
N VAL A 337 26.30 0.27 -7.04
CA VAL A 337 26.01 -0.84 -7.92
C VAL A 337 24.54 -0.77 -8.28
N PHE A 338 24.17 -1.10 -9.49
CA PHE A 338 22.83 -0.94 -10.07
C PHE A 338 22.49 0.51 -10.42
N ASP A 339 22.72 0.86 -11.67
CA ASP A 339 22.57 2.19 -12.28
C ASP A 339 21.12 2.70 -12.35
N THR A 340 20.17 1.93 -11.85
CA THR A 340 18.74 2.28 -11.90
C THR A 340 18.25 2.89 -10.60
N LYS A 341 17.58 4.04 -10.71
CA LYS A 341 16.80 4.67 -9.62
C LYS A 341 15.66 3.78 -9.10
N GLN A 342 15.39 2.65 -9.74
CA GLN A 342 14.35 1.70 -9.33
C GLN A 342 14.90 0.68 -8.32
N ALA A 343 14.05 0.23 -7.40
CA ALA A 343 14.41 -0.85 -6.49
C ALA A 343 14.79 -2.11 -7.28
N PHE A 344 16.01 -2.61 -7.07
CA PHE A 344 16.52 -3.79 -7.79
C PHE A 344 15.68 -5.04 -7.48
N ALA A 345 15.28 -5.23 -6.23
CA ALA A 345 14.40 -6.28 -5.77
C ALA A 345 13.31 -5.70 -4.86
N THR A 346 12.13 -6.27 -4.90
CA THR A 346 10.96 -5.87 -4.12
C THR A 346 10.40 -7.08 -3.36
N LEU A 347 9.53 -6.84 -2.36
CA LEU A 347 8.80 -7.92 -1.70
C LEU A 347 8.03 -8.83 -2.66
N ARG A 348 7.55 -8.27 -3.79
CA ARG A 348 6.87 -9.05 -4.82
C ARG A 348 7.82 -10.08 -5.45
N ASP A 349 9.08 -9.71 -5.63
CA ASP A 349 10.10 -10.62 -6.14
C ASP A 349 10.45 -11.71 -5.11
N LEU A 350 10.46 -11.37 -3.81
CA LEU A 350 10.65 -12.37 -2.75
C LEU A 350 9.51 -13.40 -2.71
N PHE A 351 8.27 -12.97 -2.90
CA PHE A 351 7.14 -13.89 -3.00
C PHE A 351 7.25 -14.79 -4.25
N ARG A 352 7.62 -14.21 -5.41
CA ARG A 352 7.86 -15.00 -6.62
C ARG A 352 8.98 -16.02 -6.42
N TRP A 353 10.02 -15.64 -5.68
CA TRP A 353 11.11 -16.56 -5.33
C TRP A 353 10.63 -17.67 -4.39
N GLY A 354 9.97 -17.31 -3.29
CA GLY A 354 9.48 -18.26 -2.31
C GLY A 354 8.39 -19.23 -2.84
N THR A 355 7.66 -18.86 -3.89
CA THR A 355 6.66 -19.74 -4.52
C THR A 355 7.26 -20.73 -5.53
N ARG A 356 8.53 -20.58 -5.89
CA ARG A 356 9.22 -21.58 -6.73
C ARG A 356 9.65 -22.76 -5.85
N GLU A 357 9.27 -23.95 -6.26
CA GLU A 357 9.71 -25.18 -5.57
C GLU A 357 11.24 -25.26 -5.57
N ALA A 358 11.79 -25.62 -4.42
CA ALA A 358 13.22 -25.82 -4.25
C ALA A 358 13.49 -26.96 -3.28
N VAL A 359 14.38 -27.86 -3.67
CA VAL A 359 14.91 -28.93 -2.83
C VAL A 359 16.36 -28.60 -2.53
N GLY A 360 16.63 -28.13 -1.31
CA GLY A 360 17.96 -27.68 -0.89
C GLY A 360 18.30 -26.25 -1.26
N TYR A 361 19.44 -25.78 -0.74
CA TYR A 361 19.89 -24.40 -0.95
C TYR A 361 20.44 -24.15 -2.35
N GLU A 362 20.95 -25.17 -3.04
CA GLU A 362 21.43 -25.06 -4.42
C GLU A 362 20.32 -24.65 -5.36
N GLN A 363 19.18 -25.38 -5.32
CA GLN A 363 18.04 -25.04 -6.16
C GLN A 363 17.37 -23.74 -5.75
N LEU A 364 17.34 -23.44 -4.44
CA LEU A 364 16.85 -22.15 -3.94
C LEU A 364 17.71 -21.00 -4.48
N ALA A 365 19.04 -21.13 -4.48
CA ALA A 365 19.97 -20.13 -5.02
C ALA A 365 19.83 -20.00 -6.55
N ALA A 366 19.69 -21.10 -7.26
CA ALA A 366 19.43 -21.13 -8.71
C ALA A 366 18.16 -20.36 -9.07
N ASN A 367 17.07 -20.59 -8.34
CA ASN A 367 15.82 -19.85 -8.51
C ASN A 367 15.98 -18.35 -8.23
N GLY A 368 16.78 -17.98 -7.22
CA GLY A 368 17.12 -16.61 -6.91
C GLY A 368 17.94 -15.93 -8.02
N TYR A 369 18.93 -16.63 -8.56
CA TYR A 369 19.74 -16.15 -9.66
C TYR A 369 18.89 -15.87 -10.91
N MET A 370 18.10 -16.85 -11.36
CA MET A 370 17.19 -16.68 -12.50
C MET A 370 16.21 -15.52 -12.33
N LEU A 371 15.77 -15.25 -11.11
CA LEU A 371 14.80 -14.19 -10.85
C LEU A 371 15.44 -12.81 -10.73
N LEU A 372 16.61 -12.70 -10.11
CA LEU A 372 17.23 -11.44 -9.75
C LEU A 372 18.39 -11.06 -10.67
N ALA A 373 19.32 -12.00 -10.97
CA ALA A 373 20.50 -11.72 -11.76
C ALA A 373 20.17 -11.46 -13.23
N GLU A 374 19.24 -12.23 -13.81
CA GLU A 374 18.86 -12.09 -15.22
C GLU A 374 18.12 -10.77 -15.53
N ARG A 375 17.63 -10.08 -14.52
CA ARG A 375 17.06 -8.73 -14.68
C ARG A 375 18.11 -7.63 -14.74
N ALA A 376 19.34 -7.93 -14.35
CA ALA A 376 20.44 -6.98 -14.35
C ALA A 376 20.92 -6.73 -15.79
N ARG A 377 21.13 -5.45 -16.13
CA ARG A 377 21.59 -5.03 -17.46
C ARG A 377 23.10 -5.21 -17.64
N HIS A 378 23.84 -5.04 -16.56
CA HIS A 378 25.31 -5.11 -16.55
C HIS A 378 25.80 -6.43 -15.96
N GLU A 379 26.88 -6.97 -16.53
CA GLU A 379 27.49 -8.21 -16.06
C GLU A 379 28.04 -8.06 -14.62
N SER A 380 28.56 -6.89 -14.28
CA SER A 380 28.98 -6.56 -12.90
C SER A 380 27.87 -6.73 -11.87
N ASP A 381 26.65 -6.34 -12.24
CA ASP A 381 25.48 -6.45 -11.37
C ASP A 381 25.07 -7.91 -11.21
N ARG A 382 25.12 -8.71 -12.28
CA ARG A 382 24.88 -10.16 -12.24
C ARG A 382 25.89 -10.86 -11.34
N ALA A 383 27.18 -10.53 -11.50
CA ALA A 383 28.25 -11.07 -10.66
C ALA A 383 28.05 -10.72 -9.18
N THR A 384 27.58 -9.50 -8.88
CA THR A 384 27.25 -9.08 -7.52
C THR A 384 26.10 -9.92 -6.94
N VAL A 385 25.02 -10.13 -7.69
CA VAL A 385 23.89 -10.98 -7.25
C VAL A 385 24.36 -12.41 -7.03
N GLN A 386 25.15 -12.97 -7.94
CA GLN A 386 25.72 -14.31 -7.82
C GLN A 386 26.56 -14.44 -6.55
N SER A 387 27.49 -13.50 -6.31
CA SER A 387 28.33 -13.49 -5.11
C SER A 387 27.52 -13.48 -3.82
N VAL A 388 26.47 -12.66 -3.76
CA VAL A 388 25.59 -12.61 -2.58
C VAL A 388 24.82 -13.91 -2.38
N LEU A 389 24.31 -14.50 -3.45
CA LEU A 389 23.62 -15.79 -3.37
C LEU A 389 24.56 -16.91 -2.88
N GLU A 390 25.76 -17.00 -3.44
CA GLU A 390 26.76 -18.00 -3.05
C GLU A 390 27.20 -17.83 -1.59
N GLU A 391 27.45 -16.59 -1.15
CA GLU A 391 27.84 -16.26 0.21
C GLU A 391 26.76 -16.60 1.23
N VAL A 392 25.52 -16.16 0.98
CA VAL A 392 24.40 -16.35 1.92
C VAL A 392 23.93 -17.80 1.95
N MET A 393 23.81 -18.46 0.79
CA MET A 393 23.32 -19.84 0.68
C MET A 393 24.42 -20.88 0.92
N ARG A 394 25.70 -20.45 0.88
CA ARG A 394 26.89 -21.32 1.00
C ARG A 394 26.93 -22.40 -0.07
N VAL A 395 26.61 -22.03 -1.29
CA VAL A 395 26.60 -22.89 -2.48
C VAL A 395 27.41 -22.24 -3.59
N LYS A 396 27.87 -23.01 -4.54
CA LYS A 396 28.44 -22.48 -5.79
C LYS A 396 27.40 -22.54 -6.90
N LEU A 397 27.26 -21.46 -7.65
CA LEU A 397 26.37 -21.38 -8.79
C LEU A 397 27.17 -21.42 -10.08
N ASP A 398 26.76 -22.28 -10.98
CA ASP A 398 27.21 -22.29 -12.36
C ASP A 398 26.07 -21.75 -13.26
N PRO A 399 26.12 -20.46 -13.63
CA PRO A 399 25.07 -19.85 -14.43
C PRO A 399 24.83 -20.55 -15.79
N ASP A 400 25.89 -21.12 -16.39
CA ASP A 400 25.75 -21.79 -17.68
C ASP A 400 25.05 -23.15 -17.55
N ALA A 401 25.29 -23.84 -16.43
CA ALA A 401 24.60 -25.10 -16.13
C ALA A 401 23.09 -24.93 -15.88
N LEU A 402 22.65 -23.76 -15.36
CA LEU A 402 21.24 -23.50 -15.07
C LEU A 402 20.32 -23.55 -16.30
N TYR A 403 20.88 -23.33 -17.49
CA TYR A 403 20.14 -23.30 -18.75
C TYR A 403 20.41 -24.52 -19.61
N THR A 404 21.09 -25.54 -19.08
CA THR A 404 21.31 -26.81 -19.77
C THR A 404 20.06 -27.69 -19.61
N LEU A 405 19.39 -27.97 -20.70
CA LEU A 405 18.26 -28.91 -20.71
C LEU A 405 18.82 -30.33 -20.68
N GLU A 406 18.66 -31.03 -19.57
CA GLU A 406 18.96 -32.46 -19.52
C GLU A 406 17.96 -33.26 -20.36
N PRO A 407 18.41 -34.22 -21.16
CA PRO A 407 17.52 -35.10 -21.88
C PRO A 407 16.64 -35.90 -20.90
N GLY A 408 15.34 -35.69 -20.95
CA GLY A 408 14.37 -36.42 -20.12
C GLY A 408 13.53 -35.61 -19.14
N THR A 409 13.89 -34.38 -18.81
CA THR A 409 13.18 -33.54 -17.83
C THR A 409 12.20 -32.54 -18.43
N CYS A 410 12.08 -32.45 -19.75
CA CYS A 410 11.23 -31.48 -20.43
C CYS A 410 10.45 -32.09 -21.58
N VAL A 411 9.37 -31.43 -22.01
CA VAL A 411 8.59 -31.68 -23.23
C VAL A 411 9.49 -31.88 -24.49
N VAL A 412 10.73 -31.38 -24.44
CA VAL A 412 11.79 -31.59 -25.43
C VAL A 412 12.15 -33.07 -25.62
N ALA A 413 11.93 -33.96 -24.64
CA ALA A 413 12.14 -35.41 -24.80
C ALA A 413 11.18 -36.06 -25.81
N GLN A 414 10.09 -35.39 -26.17
CA GLN A 414 9.15 -35.85 -27.22
C GLN A 414 9.49 -35.29 -28.60
N LEU A 415 10.44 -34.36 -28.68
CA LEU A 415 10.94 -33.83 -29.93
C LEU A 415 12.17 -34.68 -30.37
N GLY A 416 12.24 -35.13 -31.60
CA GLY A 416 13.41 -35.85 -32.08
C GLY A 416 14.72 -35.11 -31.82
N GLU A 417 15.83 -35.83 -31.66
CA GLU A 417 17.13 -35.31 -31.21
C GLU A 417 17.61 -34.03 -31.91
N GLU A 418 17.38 -33.91 -33.23
CA GLU A 418 17.77 -32.72 -34.00
C GLU A 418 17.00 -31.45 -33.58
N ARG A 419 15.69 -31.58 -33.33
CA ARG A 419 14.87 -30.45 -32.84
C ARG A 419 15.18 -30.10 -31.40
N ALA A 420 15.50 -31.07 -30.57
CA ALA A 420 15.93 -30.89 -29.21
C ALA A 420 17.29 -30.16 -29.13
N ALA A 421 18.23 -30.50 -30.03
CA ALA A 421 19.51 -29.81 -30.14
C ALA A 421 19.35 -28.36 -30.62
N ALA A 422 18.51 -28.11 -31.62
CA ALA A 422 18.23 -26.77 -32.11
C ALA A 422 17.54 -25.88 -31.04
N LEU A 423 16.66 -26.48 -30.24
CA LEU A 423 15.99 -25.76 -29.15
C LEU A 423 16.98 -25.43 -28.01
N ARG A 424 17.87 -26.36 -27.62
CA ARG A 424 18.95 -26.15 -26.67
C ARG A 424 19.88 -25.02 -27.11
N ASP A 425 20.26 -25.00 -28.39
CA ASP A 425 21.12 -23.96 -28.95
C ASP A 425 20.40 -22.59 -29.04
N GLY A 426 19.11 -22.61 -29.36
CA GLY A 426 18.25 -21.40 -29.32
C GLY A 426 18.06 -20.83 -27.92
N VAL A 427 17.88 -21.67 -26.90
CA VAL A 427 17.77 -21.26 -25.50
C VAL A 427 19.10 -20.69 -25.01
N ARG A 428 20.24 -21.32 -25.32
CA ARG A 428 21.56 -20.77 -25.01
C ARG A 428 21.80 -19.38 -25.63
N ARG A 429 21.42 -19.19 -26.90
CA ARG A 429 21.60 -17.91 -27.61
C ARG A 429 20.62 -16.82 -27.14
N ALA A 430 19.39 -17.20 -26.87
CA ALA A 430 18.35 -16.25 -26.50
C ALA A 430 18.38 -15.85 -25.02
N ARG A 431 19.10 -16.59 -24.15
CA ARG A 431 19.04 -16.41 -22.68
C ARG A 431 17.59 -16.19 -22.23
N LEU A 432 16.71 -17.10 -22.62
CA LEU A 432 15.29 -17.00 -22.35
C LEU A 432 15.06 -16.98 -20.83
N VAL A 433 14.75 -15.80 -20.30
CA VAL A 433 14.25 -15.65 -18.94
C VAL A 433 12.88 -16.28 -18.89
N TRP A 434 12.75 -17.37 -18.18
CA TRP A 434 11.47 -17.99 -17.89
C TRP A 434 10.70 -17.06 -16.94
N THR A 435 9.88 -16.18 -17.48
CA THR A 435 8.84 -15.52 -16.73
C THR A 435 7.69 -16.51 -16.63
N GLY A 436 7.72 -17.36 -15.61
CA GLY A 436 6.57 -18.20 -15.29
C GLY A 436 5.33 -17.33 -15.15
N ALA A 437 4.29 -17.64 -15.89
CA ALA A 437 2.98 -17.02 -15.83
C ALA A 437 2.30 -17.25 -14.46
#